data_2742428e2738f14de176580794afa98d
#
_entry.id   2742428e2738f14de176580794afa98d
#
_cell.length_a   1.000
_cell.length_b   1.000
_cell.length_c   1.000
_cell.angle_alpha   90.00
_cell.angle_beta   90.00
_cell.angle_gamma   90.00
#
_symmetry.space_group_name_H-M   'P 1'
#
loop_
_entity.id
_entity.type
_entity.pdbx_description
1 polymer ?
#
loop_
_entity_poly.entity_id
_entity_poly.type
_entity_poly.pdbx_seq_one_letter_code
_entity_poly.pdbx_strand_id
1 'polypeptide(L)'
;MKYFHNLKIATKLLISFAIVLSFCVLLGVFSIFQLAKVNETATELNVNWMPSVEAVLMLKNDVLEFRVQELQHILSNDDAERTAVEKKQGEILARFEKTNEMYKKLISEPGEKVMYAEFSGLWEQYQMEDFK
;
A
#
# COMPACT_ATOMS: atom_id res chain seq x y z
N MET A 1 20.13 31.82 -42.70
CA MET A 1 19.73 33.00 -41.87
C MET A 1 19.43 34.27 -42.64
N LYS A 2 19.62 34.34 -43.96
CA LYS A 2 19.38 35.56 -44.79
C LYS A 2 17.89 35.93 -44.93
N TYR A 3 16.97 35.01 -44.83
CA TYR A 3 15.52 35.26 -45.00
C TYR A 3 14.88 36.03 -43.81
N PHE A 4 15.41 35.90 -42.60
CA PHE A 4 14.89 36.60 -41.43
C PHE A 4 15.24 38.11 -41.42
N HIS A 5 16.33 38.50 -42.07
CA HIS A 5 16.76 39.91 -42.12
C HIS A 5 15.87 40.78 -42.97
N ASN A 6 15.23 40.27 -44.01
CA ASN A 6 14.40 41.03 -44.97
C ASN A 6 12.92 41.12 -44.57
N LEU A 7 12.52 40.57 -43.44
CA LEU A 7 11.14 40.62 -42.96
C LEU A 7 10.84 41.98 -42.29
N LYS A 8 9.61 42.47 -42.49
CA LYS A 8 9.11 43.68 -41.77
C LYS A 8 9.16 43.42 -40.25
N ILE A 9 9.42 44.45 -39.48
CA ILE A 9 9.53 44.38 -38.00
C ILE A 9 8.31 43.72 -37.39
N ALA A 10 7.10 44.04 -37.88
CA ALA A 10 5.86 43.43 -37.43
C ALA A 10 5.84 41.92 -37.63
N THR A 11 6.35 41.39 -38.75
CA THR A 11 6.40 39.96 -39.04
C THR A 11 7.41 39.24 -38.14
N LYS A 12 8.55 39.86 -37.83
CA LYS A 12 9.53 39.31 -36.86
C LYS A 12 8.93 39.16 -35.47
N LEU A 13 8.20 40.17 -35.01
CA LEU A 13 7.52 40.19 -33.73
C LEU A 13 6.44 39.07 -33.64
N LEU A 14 5.66 38.94 -34.72
CA LEU A 14 4.60 37.95 -34.82
C LEU A 14 5.14 36.52 -34.81
N ILE A 15 6.24 36.24 -35.51
CA ILE A 15 6.92 34.93 -35.49
C ILE A 15 7.47 34.62 -34.12
N SER A 16 8.16 35.59 -33.46
CA SER A 16 8.68 35.38 -32.11
C SER A 16 7.57 35.07 -31.10
N PHE A 17 6.46 35.79 -31.20
CA PHE A 17 5.30 35.57 -30.33
C PHE A 17 4.65 34.21 -30.60
N ALA A 18 4.51 33.81 -31.87
CA ALA A 18 3.96 32.52 -32.26
C ALA A 18 4.82 31.35 -31.74
N ILE A 19 6.15 31.48 -31.75
CA ILE A 19 7.07 30.49 -31.21
C ILE A 19 6.87 30.33 -29.69
N VAL A 20 6.83 31.44 -28.95
CA VAL A 20 6.61 31.43 -27.50
C VAL A 20 5.24 30.78 -27.16
N LEU A 21 4.21 31.19 -27.91
CA LEU A 21 2.87 30.65 -27.70
C LEU A 21 2.81 29.13 -27.98
N SER A 22 3.52 28.65 -29.01
CA SER A 22 3.65 27.23 -29.31
C SER A 22 4.33 26.48 -28.17
N PHE A 23 5.40 27.01 -27.59
CA PHE A 23 6.02 26.41 -26.42
C PHE A 23 5.09 26.38 -25.20
N CYS A 24 4.34 27.44 -24.96
CA CYS A 24 3.35 27.46 -23.87
C CYS A 24 2.27 26.36 -24.03
N VAL A 25 1.78 26.19 -25.25
CA VAL A 25 0.79 25.14 -25.55
C VAL A 25 1.40 23.75 -25.33
N LEU A 26 2.61 23.50 -25.82
CA LEU A 26 3.30 22.23 -25.63
C LEU A 26 3.52 21.92 -24.13
N LEU A 27 3.98 22.90 -23.37
CA LEU A 27 4.17 22.75 -21.91
C LEU A 27 2.83 22.51 -21.19
N GLY A 28 1.77 23.19 -21.59
CA GLY A 28 0.43 22.98 -21.03
C GLY A 28 -0.08 21.57 -21.26
N VAL A 29 0.02 21.07 -22.49
CA VAL A 29 -0.37 19.69 -22.82
C VAL A 29 0.47 18.68 -22.04
N PHE A 30 1.79 18.85 -22.00
CA PHE A 30 2.67 17.98 -21.24
C PHE A 30 2.32 17.97 -19.74
N SER A 31 2.03 19.13 -19.17
CA SER A 31 1.64 19.25 -17.76
C SER A 31 0.35 18.50 -17.44
N ILE A 32 -0.64 18.52 -18.34
CA ILE A 32 -1.90 17.77 -18.16
C ILE A 32 -1.62 16.26 -18.12
N PHE A 33 -0.78 15.73 -19.02
CA PHE A 33 -0.42 14.31 -19.00
C PHE A 33 0.32 13.91 -17.72
N GLN A 34 1.25 14.75 -17.24
CA GLN A 34 1.96 14.49 -16.00
C GLN A 34 1.03 14.53 -14.79
N LEU A 35 0.10 15.46 -14.74
CA LEU A 35 -0.87 15.57 -13.67
C LEU A 35 -1.81 14.34 -13.62
N ALA A 36 -2.24 13.85 -14.78
CA ALA A 36 -3.05 12.63 -14.87
C ALA A 36 -2.30 11.43 -14.28
N LYS A 37 -1.02 11.26 -14.62
CA LYS A 37 -0.18 10.18 -14.08
C LYS A 37 0.03 10.28 -12.57
N VAL A 38 0.27 11.48 -12.05
CA VAL A 38 0.39 11.72 -10.61
C VAL A 38 -0.92 11.37 -9.88
N ASN A 39 -2.06 11.75 -10.46
CA ASN A 39 -3.36 11.45 -9.88
C ASN A 39 -3.66 9.94 -9.87
N GLU A 40 -3.28 9.20 -10.91
CA GLU A 40 -3.37 7.74 -10.97
C GLU A 40 -2.55 7.08 -9.85
N THR A 41 -1.28 7.47 -9.73
CA THR A 41 -0.39 6.97 -8.68
C THR A 41 -0.90 7.32 -7.27
N ALA A 42 -1.42 8.53 -7.07
CA ALA A 42 -2.01 8.94 -5.79
C ALA A 42 -3.27 8.11 -5.45
N THR A 43 -4.07 7.77 -6.45
CA THR A 43 -5.24 6.91 -6.27
C THR A 43 -4.82 5.50 -5.89
N GLU A 44 -3.83 4.93 -6.56
CA GLU A 44 -3.28 3.60 -6.25
C GLU A 44 -2.71 3.53 -4.83
N LEU A 45 -1.96 4.54 -4.42
CA LEU A 45 -1.47 4.67 -3.05
C LEU A 45 -2.62 4.64 -2.03
N ASN A 46 -3.68 5.39 -2.27
CA ASN A 46 -4.79 5.50 -1.32
C ASN A 46 -5.70 4.26 -1.29
N VAL A 47 -5.91 3.61 -2.42
CA VAL A 47 -6.88 2.50 -2.55
C VAL A 47 -6.24 1.13 -2.30
N ASN A 48 -4.95 0.97 -2.58
CA ASN A 48 -4.27 -0.32 -2.48
C ASN A 48 -3.12 -0.31 -1.46
N TRP A 49 -2.12 0.56 -1.64
CA TRP A 49 -0.89 0.50 -0.84
C TRP A 49 -1.11 0.84 0.63
N MET A 50 -1.84 1.92 0.94
CA MET A 50 -2.08 2.29 2.34
C MET A 50 -2.94 1.26 3.08
N PRO A 51 -4.06 0.75 2.52
CA PRO A 51 -4.80 -0.34 3.14
C PRO A 51 -3.99 -1.63 3.28
N SER A 52 -3.11 -1.96 2.34
CA SER A 52 -2.21 -3.11 2.44
C SER A 52 -1.24 -2.99 3.61
N VAL A 53 -0.58 -1.84 3.74
CA VAL A 53 0.34 -1.58 4.86
C VAL A 53 -0.40 -1.63 6.20
N GLU A 54 -1.58 -1.02 6.29
CA GLU A 54 -2.41 -1.06 7.49
C GLU A 54 -2.79 -2.50 7.87
N ALA A 55 -3.24 -3.30 6.89
CA ALA A 55 -3.58 -4.70 7.12
C ALA A 55 -2.39 -5.53 7.61
N VAL A 56 -1.20 -5.36 7.01
CA VAL A 56 0.03 -6.05 7.45
C VAL A 56 0.42 -5.64 8.88
N LEU A 57 0.28 -4.37 9.23
CA LEU A 57 0.55 -3.90 10.60
C LEU A 57 -0.46 -4.47 11.61
N MET A 58 -1.73 -4.60 11.24
CA MET A 58 -2.74 -5.25 12.06
C MET A 58 -2.44 -6.72 12.25
N LEU A 59 -2.11 -7.46 11.18
CA LEU A 59 -1.73 -8.88 11.25
C LEU A 59 -0.51 -9.07 12.14
N LYS A 60 0.52 -8.23 12.00
CA LYS A 60 1.70 -8.24 12.88
C LYS A 60 1.31 -8.03 14.34
N ASN A 61 0.45 -7.08 14.62
CA ASN A 61 -0.01 -6.80 15.98
C ASN A 61 -0.78 -7.99 16.56
N ASP A 62 -1.66 -8.60 15.78
CA ASP A 62 -2.44 -9.77 16.21
C ASP A 62 -1.53 -10.95 16.53
N VAL A 63 -0.50 -11.21 15.71
CA VAL A 63 0.52 -12.25 16.01
C VAL A 63 1.26 -11.96 17.30
N LEU A 64 1.67 -10.71 17.52
CA LEU A 64 2.39 -10.34 18.76
C LEU A 64 1.47 -10.45 19.99
N GLU A 65 0.22 -10.01 19.88
CA GLU A 65 -0.74 -10.08 20.96
C GLU A 65 -1.08 -11.55 21.29
N PHE A 66 -1.22 -12.40 20.27
CA PHE A 66 -1.43 -13.85 20.45
C PHE A 66 -0.28 -14.47 21.25
N ARG A 67 0.97 -14.19 20.89
CA ARG A 67 2.15 -14.67 21.62
C ARG A 67 2.19 -14.20 23.07
N VAL A 68 1.74 -12.97 23.36
CA VAL A 68 1.62 -12.48 24.73
C VAL A 68 0.58 -13.27 25.50
N GLN A 69 -0.55 -13.63 24.87
CA GLN A 69 -1.57 -14.47 25.51
C GLN A 69 -1.07 -15.90 25.76
N GLU A 70 -0.27 -16.46 24.85
CA GLU A 70 0.37 -17.79 25.08
C GLU A 70 1.26 -17.76 26.34
N LEU A 71 2.10 -16.75 26.46
CA LEU A 71 2.93 -16.58 27.65
C LEU A 71 2.10 -16.40 28.92
N GLN A 72 1.00 -15.63 28.84
CA GLN A 72 0.08 -15.48 29.97
C GLN A 72 -0.61 -16.80 30.32
N HIS A 73 -1.01 -17.60 29.33
CA HIS A 73 -1.59 -18.91 29.54
C HIS A 73 -0.63 -19.83 30.30
N ILE A 74 0.64 -19.87 29.90
CA ILE A 74 1.68 -20.68 30.58
C ILE A 74 1.92 -20.20 32.02
N LEU A 75 1.84 -18.89 32.27
CA LEU A 75 2.06 -18.30 33.59
C LEU A 75 0.82 -18.29 34.47
N SER A 76 -0.36 -18.62 33.95
CA SER A 76 -1.60 -18.62 34.68
C SER A 76 -1.63 -19.76 35.73
N ASN A 77 -1.97 -19.40 36.95
CA ASN A 77 -1.96 -20.34 38.09
C ASN A 77 -3.32 -20.97 38.39
N ASP A 78 -4.40 -20.43 37.84
CA ASP A 78 -5.75 -20.94 38.04
C ASP A 78 -6.53 -21.14 36.73
N ASP A 79 -7.57 -21.96 36.77
CA ASP A 79 -8.37 -22.30 35.59
C ASP A 79 -9.24 -21.14 35.10
N ALA A 80 -9.59 -20.18 35.96
CA ALA A 80 -10.37 -19.02 35.59
C ALA A 80 -9.52 -18.05 34.75
N GLU A 81 -8.26 -17.83 35.14
CA GLU A 81 -7.31 -17.05 34.36
C GLU A 81 -7.05 -17.69 33.00
N ARG A 82 -6.82 -19.02 32.95
CA ARG A 82 -6.61 -19.74 31.69
C ARG A 82 -7.79 -19.59 30.74
N THR A 83 -9.00 -19.82 31.25
CA THR A 83 -10.22 -19.67 30.45
C THR A 83 -10.36 -18.23 29.87
N ALA A 84 -10.00 -17.21 30.65
CA ALA A 84 -10.03 -15.82 30.21
C ALA A 84 -9.01 -15.57 29.09
N VAL A 85 -7.81 -16.13 29.21
CA VAL A 85 -6.74 -16.03 28.20
C VAL A 85 -7.14 -16.77 26.92
N GLU A 86 -7.66 -18.00 27.01
CA GLU A 86 -8.12 -18.78 25.86
C GLU A 86 -9.22 -18.03 25.08
N LYS A 87 -10.18 -17.44 25.80
CA LYS A 87 -11.20 -16.59 25.16
C LYS A 87 -10.58 -15.44 24.38
N LYS A 88 -9.59 -14.78 24.98
CA LYS A 88 -8.90 -13.64 24.34
C LYS A 88 -8.07 -14.07 23.12
N GLN A 89 -7.43 -15.24 23.18
CA GLN A 89 -6.76 -15.85 22.03
C GLN A 89 -7.75 -16.09 20.88
N GLY A 90 -8.93 -16.64 21.18
CA GLY A 90 -9.97 -16.83 20.18
C GLY A 90 -10.45 -15.52 19.53
N GLU A 91 -10.58 -14.43 20.31
CA GLU A 91 -10.94 -13.11 19.79
C GLU A 91 -9.84 -12.55 18.88
N ILE A 92 -8.56 -12.73 19.24
CA ILE A 92 -7.41 -12.31 18.41
C ILE A 92 -7.37 -13.10 17.11
N LEU A 93 -7.53 -14.42 17.14
CA LEU A 93 -7.54 -15.24 15.93
C LEU A 93 -8.68 -14.87 14.99
N ALA A 94 -9.86 -14.59 15.51
CA ALA A 94 -11.00 -14.15 14.70
C ALA A 94 -10.73 -12.78 14.03
N ARG A 95 -10.09 -11.86 14.74
CA ARG A 95 -9.68 -10.56 14.19
C ARG A 95 -8.57 -10.73 13.15
N PHE A 96 -7.58 -11.56 13.42
CA PHE A 96 -6.51 -11.92 12.49
C PHE A 96 -7.08 -12.46 11.18
N GLU A 97 -7.98 -13.46 11.24
CA GLU A 97 -8.54 -14.05 10.03
C GLU A 97 -9.33 -13.05 9.20
N LYS A 98 -10.11 -12.19 9.83
CA LYS A 98 -10.82 -11.11 9.14
C LYS A 98 -9.86 -10.15 8.41
N THR A 99 -8.78 -9.75 9.06
CA THR A 99 -7.76 -8.87 8.48
C THR A 99 -7.00 -9.58 7.36
N ASN A 100 -6.69 -10.85 7.55
CA ASN A 100 -6.02 -11.71 6.58
C ASN A 100 -6.83 -11.83 5.27
N GLU A 101 -8.14 -12.07 5.38
CA GLU A 101 -9.03 -12.12 4.21
C GLU A 101 -9.15 -10.76 3.48
N MET A 102 -9.05 -9.65 4.21
CA MET A 102 -8.99 -8.33 3.58
C MET A 102 -7.65 -8.14 2.85
N TYR A 103 -6.54 -8.49 3.48
CA TYR A 103 -5.20 -8.34 2.92
C TYR A 103 -5.02 -9.17 1.65
N LYS A 104 -5.49 -10.42 1.63
CA LYS A 104 -5.47 -11.29 0.43
C LYS A 104 -6.03 -10.62 -0.82
N LYS A 105 -7.04 -9.77 -0.67
CA LYS A 105 -7.68 -9.04 -1.79
C LYS A 105 -6.87 -7.84 -2.27
N LEU A 106 -5.97 -7.34 -1.44
CA LEU A 106 -5.13 -6.17 -1.72
C LEU A 106 -3.80 -6.54 -2.35
N ILE A 107 -3.39 -7.82 -2.24
CA ILE A 107 -2.13 -8.31 -2.82
C ILE A 107 -2.16 -8.17 -4.34
N SER A 108 -1.34 -7.27 -4.86
CA SER A 108 -1.25 -6.98 -6.29
C SER A 108 0.07 -7.40 -6.92
N GLU A 109 1.18 -7.28 -6.19
CA GLU A 109 2.52 -7.50 -6.69
C GLU A 109 2.97 -8.97 -6.59
N PRO A 110 3.69 -9.51 -7.60
CA PRO A 110 4.19 -10.89 -7.56
C PRO A 110 5.09 -11.19 -6.37
N GLY A 111 5.95 -10.24 -5.97
CA GLY A 111 6.84 -10.37 -4.82
C GLY A 111 6.07 -10.44 -3.49
N GLU A 112 5.00 -9.67 -3.36
CA GLU A 112 4.12 -9.69 -2.21
C GLU A 112 3.40 -11.03 -2.05
N LYS A 113 2.94 -11.63 -3.16
CA LYS A 113 2.33 -12.97 -3.16
C LYS A 113 3.26 -14.04 -2.61
N VAL A 114 4.54 -13.99 -2.99
CA VAL A 114 5.54 -14.96 -2.50
C VAL A 114 5.77 -14.80 -1.02
N MET A 115 5.99 -13.56 -0.55
CA MET A 115 6.18 -13.29 0.89
C MET A 115 4.95 -13.66 1.72
N TYR A 116 3.76 -13.38 1.20
CA TYR A 116 2.52 -13.74 1.87
C TYR A 116 2.35 -15.27 1.97
N ALA A 117 2.67 -16.02 0.91
CA ALA A 117 2.58 -17.49 0.94
C ALA A 117 3.56 -18.09 1.97
N GLU A 118 4.77 -17.54 2.08
CA GLU A 118 5.74 -17.94 3.08
C GLU A 118 5.24 -17.64 4.50
N PHE A 119 4.76 -16.41 4.74
CA PHE A 119 4.18 -16.01 6.02
C PHE A 119 3.00 -16.90 6.42
N SER A 120 2.06 -17.16 5.49
CA SER A 120 0.89 -17.99 5.75
C SER A 120 1.28 -19.43 6.15
N GLY A 121 2.26 -20.01 5.43
CA GLY A 121 2.77 -21.35 5.76
C GLY A 121 3.44 -21.42 7.14
N LEU A 122 4.25 -20.41 7.48
CA LEU A 122 4.88 -20.32 8.80
C LEU A 122 3.85 -20.12 9.93
N TRP A 123 2.81 -19.33 9.67
CA TRP A 123 1.75 -19.10 10.63
C TRP A 123 0.92 -20.36 10.90
N GLU A 124 0.56 -21.09 9.84
CA GLU A 124 -0.12 -22.39 9.99
C GLU A 124 0.73 -23.39 10.77
N GLN A 125 2.03 -23.48 10.47
CA GLN A 125 2.94 -24.35 11.21
C GLN A 125 3.02 -23.96 12.69
N TYR A 126 3.13 -22.67 12.99
CA TYR A 126 3.16 -22.14 14.35
C TYR A 126 1.91 -22.56 15.15
N GLN A 127 0.72 -22.36 14.56
CA GLN A 127 -0.53 -22.77 15.21
C GLN A 127 -0.60 -24.28 15.47
N MET A 128 -0.09 -25.13 14.55
CA MET A 128 -0.08 -26.58 14.75
C MET A 128 0.85 -27.04 15.88
N GLU A 129 1.92 -26.31 16.15
CA GLU A 129 2.86 -26.61 17.23
C GLU A 129 2.30 -26.19 18.60
N ASP A 130 1.56 -25.10 18.65
CA ASP A 130 0.98 -24.55 19.88
C ASP A 130 -0.18 -25.40 20.45
N PHE A 131 -0.91 -26.11 19.59
CA PHE A 131 -2.00 -27.00 19.98
C PHE A 131 -1.57 -28.45 20.36
N LYS A 132 -0.25 -28.73 20.51
CA LYS A 132 0.28 -30.01 20.99
C LYS A 132 0.68 -29.93 22.45
#